data_a4347c8d54a091371a37e008dff6a4a9
#
_entry.id   a4347c8d54a091371a37e008dff6a4a9
#
_cell.length_a   1.000
_cell.length_b   1.000
_cell.length_c   1.000
_cell.angle_alpha   90.00
_cell.angle_beta   90.00
_cell.angle_gamma   90.00
#
_symmetry.space_group_name_H-M   'P 1'
#
loop_
_entity.id
_entity.type
_entity.pdbx_description
1 polymer ?
#
loop_
_entity_poly.entity_id
_entity_poly.type
_entity_poly.pdbx_seq_one_letter_code
_entity_poly.pdbx_strand_id
1 'polypeptide(L)'
;GVSMANFMKMAVNEQRKYRGEEPLKASEFLRMMREKSAIVELDSKLTSRAVNEGFSGGEKKKNEIFQMAMLDPKLAVLDETDSGLDIDALRIVATGVTKLHTKQNATIVITHYQRLLDYIVPDVVHVLYKGRIIYSGDKTLAQKLEREGYDWLINDYKE
;
A
#
# COMPACT_ATOMS: atom_id res chain seq x y z
N GLY A 1 8.12 18.93 13.51
CA GLY A 1 7.76 17.56 13.19
C GLY A 1 8.88 16.57 13.44
N VAL A 2 8.53 15.30 13.45
CA VAL A 2 9.49 14.19 13.61
C VAL A 2 9.97 13.78 12.22
N SER A 3 11.28 13.65 12.01
CA SER A 3 11.79 13.16 10.72
C SER A 3 11.32 11.74 10.45
N MET A 4 11.13 11.42 9.16
CA MET A 4 10.68 10.09 8.76
C MET A 4 11.63 8.99 9.26
N ALA A 5 12.95 9.23 9.22
CA ALA A 5 13.93 8.28 9.74
C ALA A 5 13.72 8.00 11.24
N ASN A 6 13.53 9.04 12.06
CA ASN A 6 13.29 8.87 13.49
C ASN A 6 11.94 8.19 13.77
N PHE A 7 10.90 8.58 13.05
CA PHE A 7 9.58 7.95 13.16
C PHE A 7 9.66 6.45 12.85
N MET A 8 10.28 6.08 11.74
CA MET A 8 10.41 4.67 11.36
C MET A 8 11.30 3.88 12.31
N LYS A 9 12.39 4.50 12.82
CA LYS A 9 13.26 3.85 13.81
C LYS A 9 12.50 3.48 15.07
N MET A 10 11.69 4.41 15.57
CA MET A 10 10.85 4.16 16.75
C MET A 10 9.81 3.08 16.47
N ALA A 11 9.07 3.18 15.36
CA ALA A 11 8.02 2.24 15.01
C ALA A 11 8.55 0.80 14.84
N VAL A 12 9.66 0.63 14.11
CA VAL A 12 10.29 -0.68 13.91
C VAL A 12 10.81 -1.26 15.22
N ASN A 13 11.46 -0.45 16.06
CA ASN A 13 12.00 -0.95 17.33
C ASN A 13 10.92 -1.28 18.34
N GLU A 14 9.82 -0.53 18.41
CA GLU A 14 8.69 -0.89 19.28
C GLU A 14 7.99 -2.18 18.80
N GLN A 15 7.88 -2.38 17.49
CA GLN A 15 7.35 -3.61 16.93
C GLN A 15 8.28 -4.82 17.26
N ARG A 16 9.59 -4.66 17.17
CA ARG A 16 10.57 -5.67 17.54
C ARG A 16 10.50 -6.00 19.04
N LYS A 17 10.44 -4.96 19.87
CA LYS A 17 10.27 -5.12 21.33
C LYS A 17 9.02 -5.90 21.69
N TYR A 18 7.89 -5.61 21.02
CA TYR A 18 6.65 -6.38 21.20
C TYR A 18 6.82 -7.87 20.85
N ARG A 19 7.67 -8.18 19.86
CA ARG A 19 8.01 -9.55 19.45
C ARG A 19 9.10 -10.21 20.32
N GLY A 20 9.63 -9.52 21.33
CA GLY A 20 10.73 -10.00 22.16
C GLY A 20 12.11 -9.97 21.47
N GLU A 21 12.23 -9.17 20.41
CA GLU A 21 13.46 -9.00 19.64
C GLU A 21 14.26 -7.79 20.13
N GLU A 22 15.59 -7.84 20.04
CA GLU A 22 16.46 -6.70 20.35
C GLU A 22 16.26 -5.54 19.35
N PRO A 23 16.34 -4.28 19.78
CA PRO A 23 16.32 -3.13 18.90
C PRO A 23 17.42 -3.18 17.84
N LEU A 24 17.12 -2.69 16.64
CA LEU A 24 18.12 -2.59 15.57
C LEU A 24 19.24 -1.62 15.95
N LYS A 25 20.48 -2.02 15.69
CA LYS A 25 21.63 -1.12 15.73
C LYS A 25 21.49 -0.05 14.63
N ALA A 26 22.12 1.11 14.83
CA ALA A 26 22.03 2.22 13.90
C ALA A 26 22.44 1.84 12.45
N SER A 27 23.50 1.05 12.31
CA SER A 27 23.97 0.58 10.98
C SER A 27 23.00 -0.37 10.31
N GLU A 28 22.36 -1.26 11.06
CA GLU A 28 21.35 -2.20 10.57
C GLU A 28 20.10 -1.46 10.11
N PHE A 29 19.65 -0.49 10.92
CA PHE A 29 18.50 0.35 10.56
C PHE A 29 18.78 1.18 9.30
N LEU A 30 19.95 1.80 9.16
CA LEU A 30 20.29 2.57 7.96
C LEU A 30 20.41 1.69 6.71
N ARG A 31 20.89 0.45 6.84
CA ARG A 31 20.88 -0.52 5.75
C ARG A 31 19.47 -0.86 5.34
N MET A 32 18.62 -1.23 6.30
CA MET A 32 17.22 -1.55 6.08
C MET A 32 16.48 -0.39 5.40
N MET A 33 16.67 0.84 5.85
CA MET A 33 16.09 2.02 5.21
C MET A 33 16.49 2.15 3.74
N ARG A 34 17.77 1.98 3.41
CA ARG A 34 18.24 2.05 2.02
C ARG A 34 17.64 0.96 1.14
N GLU A 35 17.61 -0.28 1.63
CA GLU A 35 17.02 -1.40 0.91
C GLU A 35 15.52 -1.19 0.65
N LYS A 36 14.77 -0.74 1.68
CA LYS A 36 13.33 -0.57 1.58
C LYS A 36 12.93 0.67 0.77
N SER A 37 13.68 1.77 0.87
CA SER A 37 13.41 2.96 0.04
C SER A 37 13.64 2.72 -1.44
N ALA A 38 14.58 1.84 -1.80
CA ALA A 38 14.82 1.46 -3.19
C ALA A 38 13.64 0.72 -3.84
N ILE A 39 12.78 0.04 -3.06
CA ILE A 39 11.61 -0.68 -3.57
C ILE A 39 10.62 0.27 -4.27
N VAL A 40 10.48 1.49 -3.72
CA VAL A 40 9.53 2.51 -4.18
C VAL A 40 10.21 3.74 -4.79
N GLU A 41 11.50 3.64 -5.06
CA GLU A 41 12.28 4.76 -5.61
C GLU A 41 12.08 6.06 -4.81
N LEU A 42 12.13 5.94 -3.46
CA LEU A 42 12.00 7.08 -2.57
C LEU A 42 13.32 7.84 -2.48
N ASP A 43 13.30 9.15 -2.74
CA ASP A 43 14.49 10.00 -2.59
C ASP A 43 14.97 9.98 -1.13
N SER A 44 16.24 9.66 -0.92
CA SER A 44 16.87 9.64 0.41
C SER A 44 16.77 10.98 1.15
N LYS A 45 16.69 12.09 0.43
CA LYS A 45 16.49 13.43 1.02
C LYS A 45 15.16 13.53 1.80
N LEU A 46 14.16 12.76 1.41
CA LEU A 46 12.86 12.76 2.10
C LEU A 46 12.94 12.11 3.48
N THR A 47 13.89 11.20 3.69
CA THR A 47 14.03 10.49 4.97
C THR A 47 14.45 11.40 6.13
N SER A 48 15.11 12.52 5.85
CA SER A 48 15.51 13.52 6.84
C SER A 48 14.42 14.58 7.12
N ARG A 49 13.41 14.70 6.23
CA ARG A 49 12.29 15.62 6.42
C ARG A 49 11.29 15.10 7.44
N ALA A 50 10.49 15.98 8.01
CA ALA A 50 9.35 15.59 8.83
C ALA A 50 8.35 14.79 7.98
N VAL A 51 7.70 13.82 8.60
CA VAL A 51 6.77 12.92 7.91
C VAL A 51 5.69 13.72 7.19
N ASN A 52 5.58 13.52 5.88
CA ASN A 52 4.61 14.17 4.99
C ASN A 52 4.74 15.69 4.84
N GLU A 53 5.73 16.34 5.47
CA GLU A 53 5.92 17.78 5.36
C GLU A 53 6.64 18.14 4.06
N GLY A 54 5.96 18.91 3.19
CA GLY A 54 6.48 19.33 1.89
C GLY A 54 6.60 18.19 0.87
N PHE A 55 5.91 17.05 1.08
CA PHE A 55 5.86 15.97 0.12
C PHE A 55 4.80 16.26 -0.96
N SER A 56 5.12 16.00 -2.22
CA SER A 56 4.14 15.91 -3.29
C SER A 56 3.16 14.75 -3.07
N GLY A 57 2.06 14.71 -3.82
CA GLY A 57 1.11 13.59 -3.75
C GLY A 57 1.77 12.24 -4.00
N GLY A 58 2.57 12.14 -5.05
CA GLY A 58 3.31 10.92 -5.39
C GLY A 58 4.34 10.52 -4.32
N GLU A 59 5.07 11.49 -3.76
CA GLU A 59 6.03 11.22 -2.66
C GLU A 59 5.33 10.73 -1.39
N LYS A 60 4.14 11.26 -1.05
CA LYS A 60 3.33 10.77 0.06
C LYS A 60 2.96 9.31 -0.15
N LYS A 61 2.48 8.94 -1.34
CA LYS A 61 2.08 7.56 -1.64
C LYS A 61 3.27 6.60 -1.67
N LYS A 62 4.39 7.01 -2.26
CA LYS A 62 5.66 6.25 -2.16
C LYS A 62 6.09 6.06 -0.70
N ASN A 63 5.92 7.10 0.13
CA ASN A 63 6.22 7.02 1.56
C ASN A 63 5.30 6.06 2.31
N GLU A 64 4.02 5.97 1.97
CA GLU A 64 3.08 4.99 2.55
C GLU A 64 3.56 3.55 2.27
N ILE A 65 3.95 3.24 1.04
CA ILE A 65 4.48 1.92 0.69
C ILE A 65 5.87 1.66 1.30
N PHE A 66 6.70 2.70 1.41
CA PHE A 66 7.95 2.60 2.15
C PHE A 66 7.73 2.24 3.62
N GLN A 67 6.76 2.88 4.30
CA GLN A 67 6.40 2.54 5.68
C GLN A 67 5.90 1.09 5.78
N MET A 68 5.05 0.66 4.85
CA MET A 68 4.62 -0.74 4.74
C MET A 68 5.83 -1.68 4.60
N ALA A 69 6.81 -1.34 3.75
CA ALA A 69 8.02 -2.14 3.56
C ALA A 69 8.89 -2.23 4.83
N MET A 70 8.97 -1.14 5.59
CA MET A 70 9.73 -1.08 6.84
C MET A 70 9.08 -1.88 7.98
N LEU A 71 7.75 -1.84 8.07
CA LEU A 71 6.99 -2.48 9.14
C LEU A 71 6.68 -3.95 8.87
N ASP A 72 6.73 -4.38 7.62
CA ASP A 72 6.47 -5.76 7.18
C ASP A 72 5.21 -6.36 7.85
N PRO A 73 4.02 -5.78 7.64
CA PRO A 73 2.81 -6.20 8.32
C PRO A 73 2.30 -7.54 7.78
N LYS A 74 1.66 -8.35 8.64
CA LYS A 74 0.93 -9.55 8.20
C LYS A 74 -0.32 -9.23 7.39
N LEU A 75 -0.93 -8.08 7.65
CA LEU A 75 -2.07 -7.54 6.91
C LEU A 75 -1.82 -6.07 6.62
N ALA A 76 -1.85 -5.69 5.35
CA ALA A 76 -1.85 -4.31 4.89
C ALA A 76 -3.23 -3.93 4.35
N VAL A 77 -3.73 -2.75 4.70
CA VAL A 77 -4.94 -2.16 4.12
C VAL A 77 -4.54 -0.88 3.40
N LEU A 78 -4.72 -0.87 2.10
CA LEU A 78 -4.38 0.23 1.20
C LEU A 78 -5.67 0.90 0.74
N ASP A 79 -5.97 2.05 1.31
CA ASP A 79 -7.19 2.80 1.05
C ASP A 79 -6.90 3.96 0.08
N GLU A 80 -7.43 3.86 -1.14
CA GLU A 80 -7.25 4.84 -2.23
C GLU A 80 -5.78 5.27 -2.44
N THR A 81 -4.85 4.31 -2.35
CA THR A 81 -3.41 4.59 -2.46
C THR A 81 -3.01 5.07 -3.87
N ASP A 82 -3.87 4.88 -4.85
CA ASP A 82 -3.75 5.31 -6.25
C ASP A 82 -4.32 6.71 -6.54
N SER A 83 -5.05 7.30 -5.60
CA SER A 83 -5.70 8.60 -5.79
C SER A 83 -4.66 9.72 -6.00
N GLY A 84 -4.86 10.49 -7.08
CA GLY A 84 -4.01 11.66 -7.41
C GLY A 84 -2.60 11.31 -7.92
N LEU A 85 -2.35 10.05 -8.31
CA LEU A 85 -1.09 9.64 -8.91
C LEU A 85 -1.10 9.79 -10.44
N ASP A 86 0.03 10.22 -11.00
CA ASP A 86 0.32 10.03 -12.41
C ASP A 86 0.63 8.54 -12.69
N ILE A 87 0.73 8.18 -13.97
CA ILE A 87 0.95 6.79 -14.42
C ILE A 87 2.26 6.22 -13.89
N ASP A 88 3.31 7.02 -13.83
CA ASP A 88 4.64 6.56 -13.38
C ASP A 88 4.66 6.31 -11.87
N ALA A 89 4.11 7.23 -11.09
CA ALA A 89 3.96 7.07 -9.65
C ALA A 89 3.06 5.88 -9.30
N LEU A 90 1.95 5.70 -10.02
CA LEU A 90 1.05 4.56 -9.87
C LEU A 90 1.79 3.24 -10.09
N ARG A 91 2.58 3.14 -11.18
CA ARG A 91 3.37 1.95 -11.49
C ARG A 91 4.39 1.63 -10.40
N ILE A 92 5.09 2.64 -9.87
CA ILE A 92 6.07 2.46 -8.80
C ILE A 92 5.40 1.96 -7.53
N VAL A 93 4.30 2.58 -7.12
CA VAL A 93 3.50 2.19 -5.94
C VAL A 93 3.01 0.75 -6.08
N ALA A 94 2.38 0.42 -7.20
CA ALA A 94 1.84 -0.92 -7.45
C ALA A 94 2.94 -2.00 -7.51
N THR A 95 4.08 -1.68 -8.14
CA THR A 95 5.25 -2.56 -8.15
C THR A 95 5.78 -2.77 -6.74
N GLY A 96 5.82 -1.72 -5.92
CA GLY A 96 6.20 -1.81 -4.51
C GLY A 96 5.30 -2.76 -3.73
N VAL A 97 3.98 -2.60 -3.84
CA VAL A 97 3.00 -3.49 -3.20
C VAL A 97 3.19 -4.94 -3.64
N THR A 98 3.32 -5.18 -4.95
CA THR A 98 3.51 -6.54 -5.50
C THR A 98 4.81 -7.18 -5.01
N LYS A 99 5.92 -6.42 -4.92
CA LYS A 99 7.19 -6.93 -4.38
C LYS A 99 7.15 -7.26 -2.89
N LEU A 100 6.29 -6.58 -2.14
CA LEU A 100 6.12 -6.79 -0.70
C LEU A 100 5.11 -7.91 -0.38
N HIS A 101 4.29 -8.29 -1.36
CA HIS A 101 3.35 -9.39 -1.19
C HIS A 101 4.06 -10.74 -1.19
N THR A 102 3.73 -11.56 -0.22
CA THR A 102 4.25 -12.93 -0.04
C THR A 102 3.12 -13.87 0.37
N LYS A 103 3.38 -15.18 0.39
CA LYS A 103 2.40 -16.17 0.90
C LYS A 103 2.13 -16.06 2.42
N GLN A 104 2.86 -15.21 3.13
CA GLN A 104 2.79 -15.08 4.59
C GLN A 104 2.09 -13.79 5.03
N ASN A 105 1.75 -12.90 4.08
CA ASN A 105 1.03 -11.68 4.34
C ASN A 105 -0.20 -11.55 3.44
N ALA A 106 -1.14 -10.70 3.83
CA ALA A 106 -2.31 -10.35 3.05
C ALA A 106 -2.35 -8.84 2.78
N THR A 107 -2.89 -8.47 1.63
CA THR A 107 -3.11 -7.06 1.27
C THR A 107 -4.55 -6.87 0.85
N ILE A 108 -5.24 -5.93 1.49
CA ILE A 108 -6.56 -5.44 1.08
C ILE A 108 -6.34 -4.13 0.36
N VAL A 109 -6.80 -4.04 -0.88
CA VAL A 109 -6.73 -2.82 -1.68
C VAL A 109 -8.14 -2.30 -1.88
N ILE A 110 -8.39 -1.06 -1.41
CA ILE A 110 -9.64 -0.35 -1.64
C ILE A 110 -9.37 0.68 -2.71
N THR A 111 -10.02 0.55 -3.86
CA THR A 111 -9.85 1.46 -4.99
C THR A 111 -11.12 1.54 -5.81
N HIS A 112 -11.33 2.68 -6.43
CA HIS A 112 -12.32 2.87 -7.48
C HIS A 112 -11.66 3.03 -8.86
N TYR A 113 -10.32 2.96 -8.92
CA TYR A 113 -9.54 3.03 -10.17
C TYR A 113 -9.05 1.63 -10.55
N GLN A 114 -9.58 1.13 -11.64
CA GLN A 114 -9.22 -0.20 -12.11
C GLN A 114 -7.81 -0.29 -12.67
N ARG A 115 -7.23 0.84 -13.13
CA ARG A 115 -5.84 0.89 -13.60
C ARG A 115 -4.82 0.36 -12.57
N LEU A 116 -5.12 0.47 -11.28
CA LEU A 116 -4.29 -0.14 -10.24
C LEU A 116 -4.27 -1.67 -10.37
N LEU A 117 -5.41 -2.28 -10.73
CA LEU A 117 -5.57 -3.73 -10.85
C LEU A 117 -4.88 -4.32 -12.10
N ASP A 118 -4.46 -3.48 -13.05
CA ASP A 118 -3.58 -3.91 -14.15
C ASP A 118 -2.16 -4.23 -13.64
N TYR A 119 -1.77 -3.61 -12.54
CA TYR A 119 -0.45 -3.78 -11.92
C TYR A 119 -0.48 -4.70 -10.69
N ILE A 120 -1.55 -4.63 -9.90
CA ILE A 120 -1.77 -5.47 -8.73
C ILE A 120 -2.92 -6.44 -9.05
N VAL A 121 -2.56 -7.65 -9.47
CA VAL A 121 -3.57 -8.67 -9.82
C VAL A 121 -4.17 -9.24 -8.52
N PRO A 122 -5.46 -8.99 -8.23
CA PRO A 122 -6.09 -9.51 -7.02
C PRO A 122 -6.40 -11.01 -7.14
N ASP A 123 -6.31 -11.73 -6.02
CA ASP A 123 -6.81 -13.11 -5.92
C ASP A 123 -8.34 -13.14 -5.84
N VAL A 124 -8.91 -12.18 -5.11
CA VAL A 124 -10.37 -12.04 -4.92
C VAL A 124 -10.77 -10.57 -5.04
N VAL A 125 -11.88 -10.33 -5.72
CA VAL A 125 -12.50 -9.01 -5.86
C VAL A 125 -13.85 -9.03 -5.16
N HIS A 126 -14.08 -8.07 -4.27
CA HIS A 126 -15.36 -7.88 -3.59
C HIS A 126 -15.98 -6.55 -4.01
N VAL A 127 -17.27 -6.58 -4.33
CA VAL A 127 -18.05 -5.36 -4.59
C VAL A 127 -18.82 -4.97 -3.36
N LEU A 128 -18.49 -3.78 -2.83
CA LEU A 128 -19.14 -3.21 -1.65
C LEU A 128 -20.21 -2.21 -2.08
N TYR A 129 -21.43 -2.39 -1.61
CA TYR A 129 -22.55 -1.48 -1.85
C TYR A 129 -23.40 -1.31 -0.59
N LYS A 130 -23.72 -0.06 -0.21
CA LYS A 130 -24.47 0.26 1.01
C LYS A 130 -23.99 -0.48 2.27
N GLY A 131 -22.66 -0.59 2.44
CA GLY A 131 -22.03 -1.24 3.61
C GLY A 131 -22.06 -2.78 3.60
N ARG A 132 -22.44 -3.41 2.48
CA ARG A 132 -22.47 -4.87 2.34
C ARG A 132 -21.69 -5.32 1.11
N ILE A 133 -21.02 -6.47 1.21
CA ILE A 133 -20.44 -7.15 0.05
C ILE A 133 -21.58 -7.82 -0.70
N ILE A 134 -21.91 -7.29 -1.88
CA ILE A 134 -23.03 -7.79 -2.71
C ILE A 134 -22.57 -8.83 -3.75
N TYR A 135 -21.29 -8.81 -4.10
CA TYR A 135 -20.72 -9.77 -5.04
C TYR A 135 -19.27 -10.04 -4.75
N SER A 136 -18.80 -11.25 -5.08
CA SER A 136 -17.39 -11.62 -4.98
C SER A 136 -17.00 -12.46 -6.19
N GLY A 137 -15.81 -12.22 -6.71
CA GLY A 137 -15.28 -12.92 -7.88
C GLY A 137 -13.76 -12.84 -7.93
N ASP A 138 -13.20 -13.30 -9.02
CA ASP A 138 -11.78 -13.21 -9.31
C ASP A 138 -11.43 -11.91 -10.07
N LYS A 139 -10.22 -11.81 -10.59
CA LYS A 139 -9.74 -10.65 -11.36
C LYS A 139 -10.64 -10.29 -12.57
N THR A 140 -11.36 -11.26 -13.14
CA THR A 140 -12.23 -11.02 -14.29
C THR A 140 -13.44 -10.18 -13.92
N LEU A 141 -13.87 -10.21 -12.65
CA LEU A 141 -14.92 -9.33 -12.13
C LEU A 141 -14.52 -7.87 -12.24
N ALA A 142 -13.28 -7.51 -11.89
CA ALA A 142 -12.79 -6.14 -12.02
C ALA A 142 -12.86 -5.65 -13.47
N GLN A 143 -12.42 -6.47 -14.42
CA GLN A 143 -12.49 -6.15 -15.86
C GLN A 143 -13.93 -6.00 -16.36
N LYS A 144 -14.85 -6.84 -15.84
CA LYS A 144 -16.27 -6.73 -16.17
C LYS A 144 -16.87 -5.44 -15.64
N LEU A 145 -16.56 -5.07 -14.40
CA LEU A 145 -17.02 -3.81 -13.79
C LEU A 145 -16.51 -2.57 -14.55
N GLU A 146 -15.31 -2.60 -15.08
CA GLU A 146 -14.78 -1.53 -15.91
C GLU A 146 -15.55 -1.36 -17.21
N ARG A 147 -15.85 -2.45 -17.85
CA ARG A 147 -16.52 -2.45 -19.15
C ARG A 147 -18.02 -2.15 -19.04
N GLU A 148 -18.68 -2.68 -18.03
CA GLU A 148 -20.14 -2.73 -17.92
C GLU A 148 -20.70 -1.86 -16.79
N GLY A 149 -19.84 -1.29 -15.94
CA GLY A 149 -20.27 -0.53 -14.76
C GLY A 149 -20.81 -1.41 -13.64
N TYR A 150 -21.50 -0.79 -12.67
CA TYR A 150 -22.05 -1.46 -11.49
C TYR A 150 -23.56 -1.75 -11.58
N ASP A 151 -24.28 -1.15 -12.53
CA ASP A 151 -25.74 -1.14 -12.57
C ASP A 151 -26.34 -2.54 -12.67
N TRP A 152 -25.70 -3.45 -13.40
CA TRP A 152 -26.16 -4.83 -13.53
C TRP A 152 -26.11 -5.59 -12.20
N LEU A 153 -25.15 -5.29 -11.31
CA LEU A 153 -25.08 -5.88 -9.97
C LEU A 153 -26.07 -5.24 -9.00
N ILE A 154 -26.22 -3.90 -9.08
CA ILE A 154 -27.09 -3.14 -8.17
C ILE A 154 -28.56 -3.44 -8.45
N ASN A 155 -28.93 -3.61 -9.72
CA ASN A 155 -30.31 -3.93 -10.12
C ASN A 155 -30.74 -5.35 -9.70
N ASP A 156 -29.78 -6.29 -9.67
CA ASP A 156 -30.04 -7.65 -9.19
C ASP A 156 -30.06 -7.73 -7.66
N TYR A 157 -29.44 -6.75 -6.98
CA TYR A 157 -29.42 -6.64 -5.53
C TYR A 157 -30.64 -5.85 -5.05
N LYS A 158 -31.81 -6.50 -5.07
CA LYS A 158 -33.02 -5.98 -4.42
C LYS A 158 -32.99 -6.34 -2.96
N GLU A 159 -33.13 -5.32 -2.08
CA GLU A 159 -33.33 -5.49 -0.63
C GLU A 159 -34.54 -6.34 -0.32
#